data_33854dc60300683fec7619f43196e26e
#
_entry.id   33854dc60300683fec7619f43196e26e
#
_cell.length_a   1.000
_cell.length_b   1.000
_cell.length_c   1.000
_cell.angle_alpha   90.00
_cell.angle_beta   90.00
_cell.angle_gamma   90.00
#
_symmetry.space_group_name_H-M   'P 1'
#
loop_
_entity.id
_entity.type
_entity.pdbx_description
1 polymer ?
#
loop_
_entity_poly.entity_id
_entity_poly.type
_entity_poly.pdbx_seq_one_letter_code
_entity_poly.pdbx_strand_id
1 'polypeptide(L)'
;MKLHEIIEKHYDEGKYYEAVQEIKKHRLAPVYTTFKYPYKMCNYWRTYEYSFFSASELYLYDNMIELGEELLKFPHFNKNYLNDSNQIAILERLLEANIYRLITCSGKNEQKINSIIKMLEQYYNKNNVAATSFFKDLKCIYNNYLNGEIPFYELESYIPFHLPIRFLKTKIEFIKNLKEIYIEKITRNKGTEYELYYTKIKLQFYGFICAKRDWCGSNIEKYEKNYLSNKFSSVVNEFLLCVSIVDNYNYYPRVYSAYLQTFIATQMIDANKNFTFSNHTDFGNGAIISNRKSTFSEEDINSLNMILNDSKFKLYKKLIILCKNDLSIGLFTEAFFLINSALESMVYHFATEITNKANCKNEFNEFLEPTSICDKCEYRQVQDGECKANSTPPNLFNTIKFLKGKSLITSKKSKFLINLIKDIRCDHVRNDLIHGRLDIVKIEIVNESLNKLSTLERELENVFNKIK
;
A
#
# COMPACT_ATOMS: atom_id res chain seq x y z
N MET A 1 33.20 6.07 -6.20
CA MET A 1 32.22 6.36 -7.25
C MET A 1 31.46 7.62 -6.85
N LYS A 2 31.24 8.57 -7.74
CA LYS A 2 30.50 9.79 -7.44
C LYS A 2 29.00 9.48 -7.38
N LEU A 3 28.19 10.28 -6.67
CA LEU A 3 26.76 10.02 -6.48
C LEU A 3 26.03 9.85 -7.83
N HIS A 4 26.28 10.70 -8.81
CA HIS A 4 25.64 10.59 -10.13
C HIS A 4 26.00 9.28 -10.85
N GLU A 5 27.25 8.79 -10.72
CA GLU A 5 27.69 7.51 -11.30
C GLU A 5 26.98 6.31 -10.63
N ILE A 6 26.67 6.41 -9.33
CA ILE A 6 25.93 5.39 -8.59
C ILE A 6 24.47 5.35 -9.08
N ILE A 7 23.84 6.52 -9.16
CA ILE A 7 22.44 6.63 -9.57
C ILE A 7 22.25 6.24 -11.04
N GLU A 8 23.14 6.70 -11.94
CA GLU A 8 23.15 6.31 -13.34
C GLU A 8 23.29 4.79 -13.50
N LYS A 9 24.23 4.18 -12.77
CA LYS A 9 24.40 2.72 -12.75
C LYS A 9 23.12 2.00 -12.27
N HIS A 10 22.48 2.46 -11.20
CA HIS A 10 21.23 1.87 -10.72
C HIS A 10 20.12 2.00 -11.77
N TYR A 11 20.03 3.14 -12.45
CA TYR A 11 19.07 3.35 -13.53
C TYR A 11 19.30 2.38 -14.69
N ASP A 12 20.53 2.28 -15.17
CA ASP A 12 20.91 1.41 -16.30
C ASP A 12 20.71 -0.08 -15.98
N GLU A 13 20.88 -0.47 -14.71
CA GLU A 13 20.63 -1.83 -14.21
C GLU A 13 19.14 -2.09 -13.93
N GLY A 14 18.25 -1.12 -14.13
CA GLY A 14 16.83 -1.22 -13.81
C GLY A 14 16.49 -1.23 -12.31
N LYS A 15 17.43 -0.84 -11.46
CA LYS A 15 17.30 -0.72 -10.00
C LYS A 15 16.74 0.65 -9.62
N TYR A 16 15.55 0.97 -10.13
CA TYR A 16 14.98 2.31 -10.03
C TYR A 16 14.67 2.74 -8.59
N TYR A 17 14.25 1.80 -7.73
CA TYR A 17 13.99 2.09 -6.33
C TYR A 17 15.25 2.53 -5.59
N GLU A 18 16.35 1.82 -5.79
CA GLU A 18 17.67 2.13 -5.25
C GLU A 18 18.15 3.51 -5.71
N ALA A 19 17.97 3.84 -6.99
CA ALA A 19 18.34 5.16 -7.52
C ALA A 19 17.57 6.29 -6.80
N VAL A 20 16.26 6.13 -6.55
CA VAL A 20 15.46 7.11 -5.82
C VAL A 20 15.85 7.18 -4.34
N GLN A 21 16.20 6.06 -3.71
CA GLN A 21 16.65 6.05 -2.31
C GLN A 21 18.02 6.72 -2.13
N GLU A 22 18.93 6.54 -3.08
CA GLU A 22 20.26 7.17 -3.00
C GLU A 22 20.17 8.70 -3.00
N ILE A 23 19.35 9.32 -3.85
CA ILE A 23 19.21 10.77 -3.83
C ILE A 23 18.55 11.26 -2.53
N LYS A 24 17.61 10.50 -1.96
CA LYS A 24 16.98 10.84 -0.69
C LYS A 24 17.95 10.81 0.49
N LYS A 25 18.87 9.84 0.54
CA LYS A 25 19.91 9.74 1.58
C LYS A 25 20.81 10.96 1.58
N HIS A 26 21.18 11.43 0.40
CA HIS A 26 22.18 12.48 0.24
C HIS A 26 21.61 13.90 0.31
N ARG A 27 20.28 14.10 0.52
CA ARG A 27 19.59 15.39 0.65
C ARG A 27 20.45 16.55 0.18
N LEU A 28 20.64 16.64 -1.14
CA LEU A 28 21.50 17.66 -1.71
C LEU A 28 20.89 19.02 -1.36
N ALA A 29 21.59 19.82 -0.56
CA ALA A 29 21.18 21.19 -0.30
C ALA A 29 21.00 21.92 -1.64
N PRO A 30 19.99 22.79 -1.80
CA PRO A 30 19.80 23.57 -3.03
C PRO A 30 20.98 24.50 -3.23
N VAL A 31 21.93 24.07 -4.04
CA VAL A 31 23.20 24.79 -4.29
C VAL A 31 23.16 25.53 -5.63
N TYR A 32 22.01 26.13 -5.95
CA TYR A 32 21.78 26.76 -7.24
C TYR A 32 22.55 28.05 -7.46
N THR A 33 23.04 28.68 -6.40
CA THR A 33 23.61 30.03 -6.46
C THR A 33 25.15 30.07 -6.48
N THR A 34 25.88 28.95 -6.33
CA THR A 34 27.31 28.99 -6.04
C THR A 34 28.22 28.14 -6.94
N PHE A 35 27.71 27.52 -8.03
CA PHE A 35 28.60 26.77 -8.91
C PHE A 35 29.45 27.68 -9.81
N LYS A 36 30.72 27.85 -9.43
CA LYS A 36 31.75 28.49 -10.27
C LYS A 36 32.15 27.65 -11.50
N TYR A 37 31.78 26.37 -11.57
CA TYR A 37 32.27 25.41 -12.57
C TYR A 37 31.10 24.68 -13.27
N PRO A 38 30.96 24.82 -14.60
CA PRO A 38 29.88 24.21 -15.39
C PRO A 38 29.78 22.68 -15.25
N TYR A 39 30.93 21.98 -15.15
CA TYR A 39 30.95 20.51 -15.04
C TYR A 39 30.32 19.97 -13.74
N LYS A 40 30.40 20.74 -12.64
CA LYS A 40 29.73 20.35 -11.39
C LYS A 40 28.21 20.43 -11.53
N MET A 41 27.72 21.40 -12.27
CA MET A 41 26.32 21.60 -12.57
C MET A 41 25.75 20.46 -13.42
N CYS A 42 26.51 19.95 -14.41
CA CYS A 42 26.12 18.78 -15.21
C CYS A 42 25.96 17.52 -14.36
N ASN A 43 26.86 17.28 -13.41
CA ASN A 43 26.75 16.10 -12.54
C ASN A 43 25.54 16.16 -11.61
N TYR A 44 25.20 17.36 -11.12
CA TYR A 44 23.97 17.57 -10.33
C TYR A 44 22.72 17.39 -11.17
N TRP A 45 22.67 17.96 -12.37
CA TRP A 45 21.60 17.74 -13.30
C TRP A 45 21.34 16.27 -13.55
N ARG A 46 22.36 15.50 -13.92
CA ARG A 46 22.26 14.04 -14.15
C ARG A 46 21.74 13.30 -12.92
N THR A 47 22.19 13.66 -11.72
CA THR A 47 21.73 13.07 -10.48
C THR A 47 20.21 13.20 -10.33
N TYR A 48 19.65 14.39 -10.53
CA TYR A 48 18.21 14.63 -10.45
C TYR A 48 17.46 14.03 -11.65
N GLU A 49 18.02 14.09 -12.84
CA GLU A 49 17.43 13.55 -14.06
C GLU A 49 17.23 12.03 -13.97
N TYR A 50 18.26 11.27 -13.67
CA TYR A 50 18.14 9.81 -13.51
C TYR A 50 17.25 9.41 -12.34
N SER A 51 17.28 10.15 -11.24
CA SER A 51 16.36 9.90 -10.12
C SER A 51 14.93 10.21 -10.46
N PHE A 52 14.66 11.27 -11.23
CA PHE A 52 13.35 11.63 -11.72
C PHE A 52 12.79 10.55 -12.66
N PHE A 53 13.57 10.09 -13.63
CA PHE A 53 13.17 9.01 -14.53
C PHE A 53 12.99 7.69 -13.76
N SER A 54 13.83 7.38 -12.79
CA SER A 54 13.63 6.21 -11.92
C SER A 54 12.32 6.29 -11.15
N ALA A 55 11.97 7.46 -10.59
CA ALA A 55 10.69 7.68 -9.93
C ALA A 55 9.52 7.54 -10.91
N SER A 56 9.71 8.01 -12.16
CA SER A 56 8.72 7.87 -13.23
C SER A 56 8.47 6.40 -13.60
N GLU A 57 9.53 5.60 -13.72
CA GLU A 57 9.39 4.16 -14.01
C GLU A 57 8.64 3.38 -12.91
N LEU A 58 8.69 3.88 -11.68
CA LEU A 58 8.01 3.28 -10.53
C LEU A 58 6.65 3.94 -10.20
N TYR A 59 6.18 4.89 -11.01
CA TYR A 59 4.94 5.68 -10.75
C TYR A 59 4.92 6.35 -9.36
N LEU A 60 6.08 6.77 -8.88
CA LEU A 60 6.24 7.49 -7.61
C LEU A 60 5.94 8.98 -7.82
N TYR A 61 4.68 9.33 -8.06
CA TYR A 61 4.26 10.68 -8.48
C TYR A 61 4.69 11.80 -7.54
N ASP A 62 4.65 11.59 -6.21
CA ASP A 62 5.13 12.60 -5.25
C ASP A 62 6.64 12.86 -5.40
N ASN A 63 7.44 11.80 -5.64
CA ASN A 63 8.86 11.93 -5.92
C ASN A 63 9.14 12.60 -7.28
N MET A 64 8.34 12.28 -8.30
CA MET A 64 8.42 12.95 -9.61
C MET A 64 8.18 14.45 -9.47
N ILE A 65 7.18 14.86 -8.68
CA ILE A 65 6.90 16.28 -8.46
C ILE A 65 8.07 16.95 -7.75
N GLU A 66 8.55 16.38 -6.65
CA GLU A 66 9.67 16.92 -5.87
C GLU A 66 10.95 17.06 -6.74
N LEU A 67 11.36 15.99 -7.41
CA LEU A 67 12.57 15.98 -8.24
C LEU A 67 12.42 16.84 -9.50
N GLY A 68 11.23 16.85 -10.11
CA GLY A 68 10.94 17.69 -11.28
C GLY A 68 10.95 19.17 -10.93
N GLU A 69 10.46 19.55 -9.76
CA GLU A 69 10.53 20.93 -9.27
C GLU A 69 11.98 21.40 -9.08
N GLU A 70 12.83 20.52 -8.59
CA GLU A 70 14.26 20.81 -8.48
C GLU A 70 14.91 20.94 -9.87
N LEU A 71 14.58 20.06 -10.82
CA LEU A 71 15.07 20.15 -12.19
C LEU A 71 14.68 21.46 -12.88
N LEU A 72 13.45 21.95 -12.68
CA LEU A 72 12.98 23.22 -13.25
C LEU A 72 13.76 24.45 -12.75
N LYS A 73 14.44 24.37 -11.61
CA LYS A 73 15.27 25.46 -11.07
C LYS A 73 16.61 25.59 -11.78
N PHE A 74 17.04 24.57 -12.53
CA PHE A 74 18.31 24.66 -13.26
C PHE A 74 18.22 25.66 -14.41
N PRO A 75 19.29 26.45 -14.67
CA PRO A 75 19.31 27.52 -15.67
C PRO A 75 18.97 27.07 -17.08
N HIS A 76 19.16 25.81 -17.40
CA HIS A 76 18.83 25.21 -18.71
C HIS A 76 17.31 25.28 -19.02
N PHE A 77 16.44 25.20 -18.03
CA PHE A 77 15.01 25.37 -18.23
C PHE A 77 14.58 26.85 -18.35
N ASN A 78 15.36 27.78 -17.78
CA ASN A 78 15.00 29.22 -17.77
C ASN A 78 15.46 30.01 -18.98
N LYS A 79 16.42 29.49 -19.75
CA LYS A 79 16.83 30.10 -21.01
C LYS A 79 16.13 29.36 -22.12
N ASN A 80 15.38 30.02 -22.96
CA ASN A 80 14.70 29.64 -24.23
C ASN A 80 15.27 28.45 -25.05
N TYR A 81 16.02 27.54 -24.44
CA TYR A 81 16.73 26.39 -24.99
C TYR A 81 16.07 25.08 -24.56
N LEU A 82 14.75 24.95 -24.69
CA LEU A 82 14.10 23.63 -24.71
C LEU A 82 14.42 22.96 -26.06
N ASN A 83 15.69 22.61 -26.26
CA ASN A 83 16.14 21.93 -27.47
C ASN A 83 16.50 20.45 -27.20
N ASP A 84 16.37 20.03 -25.93
CA ASP A 84 16.73 18.69 -25.50
C ASP A 84 15.46 17.84 -25.35
N SER A 85 15.42 16.69 -26.02
CA SER A 85 14.33 15.72 -25.91
C SER A 85 14.05 15.30 -24.47
N ASN A 86 15.10 15.25 -23.62
CA ASN A 86 14.99 14.92 -22.21
C ASN A 86 14.20 15.97 -21.43
N GLN A 87 14.36 17.25 -21.74
CA GLN A 87 13.63 18.34 -21.08
C GLN A 87 12.14 18.26 -21.35
N ILE A 88 11.75 17.90 -22.58
CA ILE A 88 10.34 17.70 -22.94
C ILE A 88 9.78 16.51 -22.20
N ALA A 89 10.51 15.39 -22.19
CA ALA A 89 10.11 14.20 -21.45
C ALA A 89 9.95 14.49 -19.96
N ILE A 90 10.83 15.27 -19.33
CA ILE A 90 10.71 15.70 -17.95
C ILE A 90 9.44 16.53 -17.75
N LEU A 91 9.16 17.49 -18.62
CA LEU A 91 7.95 18.33 -18.54
C LEU A 91 6.68 17.51 -18.71
N GLU A 92 6.64 16.59 -19.67
CA GLU A 92 5.48 15.72 -19.89
C GLU A 92 5.24 14.79 -18.69
N ARG A 93 6.30 14.20 -18.13
CA ARG A 93 6.19 13.36 -16.93
C ARG A 93 5.80 14.16 -15.68
N LEU A 94 6.31 15.38 -15.57
CA LEU A 94 5.91 16.27 -14.46
C LEU A 94 4.46 16.73 -14.61
N LEU A 95 3.98 16.93 -15.83
CA LEU A 95 2.57 17.18 -16.13
C LEU A 95 1.71 15.99 -15.70
N GLU A 96 2.09 14.78 -16.10
CA GLU A 96 1.46 13.52 -15.69
C GLU A 96 1.29 13.45 -14.17
N ALA A 97 2.39 13.63 -13.43
CA ALA A 97 2.40 13.51 -11.97
C ALA A 97 1.49 14.57 -11.32
N ASN A 98 1.48 15.81 -11.81
CA ASN A 98 0.64 16.87 -11.27
C ASN A 98 -0.85 16.64 -11.55
N ILE A 99 -1.21 16.19 -12.77
CA ILE A 99 -2.60 15.83 -13.11
C ILE A 99 -3.06 14.64 -12.24
N TYR A 100 -2.23 13.60 -12.12
CA TYR A 100 -2.55 12.44 -11.29
C TYR A 100 -2.81 12.85 -9.84
N ARG A 101 -1.94 13.68 -9.27
CA ARG A 101 -2.11 14.19 -7.91
C ARG A 101 -3.37 15.06 -7.75
N LEU A 102 -3.70 15.89 -8.73
CA LEU A 102 -4.92 16.69 -8.73
C LEU A 102 -6.16 15.79 -8.63
N ILE A 103 -6.23 14.74 -9.46
CA ILE A 103 -7.36 13.80 -9.50
C ILE A 103 -7.47 12.98 -8.22
N THR A 104 -6.34 12.51 -7.68
CA THR A 104 -6.34 11.51 -6.59
C THR A 104 -6.25 12.10 -5.19
N CYS A 105 -5.76 13.33 -5.05
CA CYS A 105 -5.48 13.96 -3.74
C CYS A 105 -6.21 15.27 -3.52
N SER A 106 -7.09 15.71 -4.42
CA SER A 106 -7.80 17.00 -4.37
C SER A 106 -6.85 18.20 -4.19
N GLY A 107 -5.65 18.12 -4.73
CA GLY A 107 -4.61 19.14 -4.59
C GLY A 107 -4.90 20.38 -5.45
N LYS A 108 -4.54 21.57 -4.95
CA LYS A 108 -4.66 22.84 -5.71
C LYS A 108 -3.44 23.05 -6.64
N ASN A 109 -3.25 22.20 -7.65
CA ASN A 109 -2.10 22.27 -8.55
C ASN A 109 -2.42 22.81 -9.96
N GLU A 110 -3.64 23.34 -10.19
CA GLU A 110 -4.10 23.77 -11.51
C GLU A 110 -3.21 24.85 -12.14
N GLN A 111 -2.77 25.84 -11.36
CA GLN A 111 -1.88 26.90 -11.87
C GLN A 111 -0.55 26.32 -12.41
N LYS A 112 -0.02 25.32 -11.73
CA LYS A 112 1.21 24.65 -12.12
C LYS A 112 1.02 23.79 -13.35
N ILE A 113 -0.08 23.02 -13.42
CA ILE A 113 -0.46 22.23 -14.59
C ILE A 113 -0.56 23.15 -15.81
N ASN A 114 -1.29 24.26 -15.70
CA ASN A 114 -1.44 25.24 -16.78
C ASN A 114 -0.10 25.85 -17.20
N SER A 115 0.79 26.14 -16.25
CA SER A 115 2.15 26.62 -16.56
C SER A 115 2.96 25.61 -17.37
N ILE A 116 2.93 24.33 -16.99
CA ILE A 116 3.66 23.26 -17.70
C ILE A 116 3.06 23.06 -19.11
N ILE A 117 1.72 23.05 -19.23
CA ILE A 117 1.04 22.95 -20.54
C ILE A 117 1.48 24.09 -21.46
N LYS A 118 1.49 25.33 -20.95
CA LYS A 118 1.93 26.50 -21.71
C LYS A 118 3.39 26.38 -22.17
N MET A 119 4.29 25.88 -21.32
CA MET A 119 5.69 25.65 -21.69
C MET A 119 5.81 24.62 -22.82
N LEU A 120 5.09 23.52 -22.76
CA LEU A 120 5.08 22.49 -23.79
C LEU A 120 4.48 22.99 -25.10
N GLU A 121 3.36 23.73 -25.07
CA GLU A 121 2.75 24.33 -26.26
C GLU A 121 3.67 25.35 -26.93
N GLN A 122 4.32 26.20 -26.16
CA GLN A 122 5.31 27.15 -26.67
C GLN A 122 6.48 26.44 -27.37
N TYR A 123 6.95 25.33 -26.79
CA TYR A 123 8.00 24.51 -27.39
C TYR A 123 7.55 23.94 -28.75
N TYR A 124 6.40 23.25 -28.80
CA TYR A 124 5.89 22.58 -30.00
C TYR A 124 5.62 23.60 -31.11
N ASN A 125 5.03 24.73 -30.77
CA ASN A 125 4.73 25.83 -31.75
C ASN A 125 6.02 26.47 -32.27
N LYS A 126 6.98 26.79 -31.37
CA LYS A 126 8.23 27.47 -31.76
C LYS A 126 9.09 26.61 -32.69
N ASN A 127 9.13 25.31 -32.47
CA ASN A 127 9.96 24.40 -33.25
C ASN A 127 9.19 23.77 -34.41
N ASN A 128 7.94 24.15 -34.64
CA ASN A 128 7.07 23.57 -35.65
C ASN A 128 7.06 22.02 -35.64
N VAL A 129 7.06 21.44 -34.43
CA VAL A 129 7.06 20.00 -34.20
C VAL A 129 5.67 19.58 -33.73
N ALA A 130 5.17 18.43 -34.22
CA ALA A 130 3.91 17.89 -33.75
C ALA A 130 4.00 17.49 -32.28
N ALA A 131 3.00 17.91 -31.49
CA ALA A 131 2.90 17.47 -30.09
C ALA A 131 2.78 15.96 -29.98
N THR A 132 3.44 15.37 -28.99
CA THR A 132 3.40 13.92 -28.74
C THR A 132 1.97 13.44 -28.49
N SER A 133 1.70 12.17 -28.77
CA SER A 133 0.42 11.54 -28.40
C SER A 133 0.21 11.60 -26.89
N PHE A 134 1.28 11.39 -26.13
CA PHE A 134 1.28 11.42 -24.68
C PHE A 134 0.84 12.78 -24.12
N PHE A 135 1.41 13.88 -24.60
CA PHE A 135 0.99 15.23 -24.18
C PHE A 135 -0.49 15.52 -24.55
N LYS A 136 -0.93 15.10 -25.75
CA LYS A 136 -2.33 15.26 -26.18
C LYS A 136 -3.28 14.51 -25.27
N ASP A 137 -2.95 13.27 -24.89
CA ASP A 137 -3.76 12.45 -23.98
C ASP A 137 -3.84 13.07 -22.59
N LEU A 138 -2.72 13.52 -22.03
CA LEU A 138 -2.68 14.21 -20.73
C LEU A 138 -3.53 15.49 -20.74
N LYS A 139 -3.45 16.26 -21.81
CA LYS A 139 -4.25 17.48 -21.98
C LYS A 139 -5.74 17.16 -22.07
N CYS A 140 -6.11 16.10 -22.80
CA CYS A 140 -7.49 15.62 -22.90
C CYS A 140 -8.02 15.20 -21.51
N ILE A 141 -7.28 14.36 -20.78
CA ILE A 141 -7.63 13.92 -19.43
C ILE A 141 -7.81 15.12 -18.48
N TYR A 142 -6.93 16.09 -18.53
CA TYR A 142 -7.03 17.29 -17.72
C TYR A 142 -8.26 18.15 -18.07
N ASN A 143 -8.55 18.33 -19.35
CA ASN A 143 -9.73 19.07 -19.80
C ASN A 143 -11.03 18.37 -19.39
N ASN A 144 -11.11 17.04 -19.50
CA ASN A 144 -12.25 16.26 -19.01
C ASN A 144 -12.45 16.45 -17.51
N TYR A 145 -11.36 16.43 -16.73
CA TYR A 145 -11.42 16.73 -15.30
C TYR A 145 -11.97 18.13 -15.00
N LEU A 146 -11.52 19.16 -15.73
CA LEU A 146 -12.03 20.53 -15.58
C LEU A 146 -13.52 20.66 -15.94
N ASN A 147 -14.02 19.80 -16.82
CA ASN A 147 -15.44 19.71 -17.18
C ASN A 147 -16.28 18.89 -16.17
N GLY A 148 -15.67 18.43 -15.07
CA GLY A 148 -16.34 17.67 -14.02
C GLY A 148 -16.32 16.16 -14.21
N GLU A 149 -15.65 15.64 -15.23
CA GLU A 149 -15.48 14.21 -15.47
C GLU A 149 -14.24 13.71 -14.73
N ILE A 150 -14.42 13.04 -13.58
CA ILE A 150 -13.30 12.48 -12.83
C ILE A 150 -12.82 11.22 -13.54
N PRO A 151 -11.60 11.23 -14.10
CA PRO A 151 -11.06 10.09 -14.82
C PRO A 151 -10.91 8.87 -13.90
N PHE A 152 -11.17 7.70 -14.46
CA PHE A 152 -10.93 6.42 -13.80
C PHE A 152 -10.46 5.38 -14.83
N TYR A 153 -9.78 4.36 -14.35
CA TYR A 153 -9.39 3.21 -15.14
C TYR A 153 -9.86 1.90 -14.49
N GLU A 154 -10.00 0.87 -15.30
CA GLU A 154 -10.46 -0.45 -14.88
C GLU A 154 -9.34 -1.48 -15.00
N LEU A 155 -9.24 -2.35 -14.00
CA LEU A 155 -8.40 -3.54 -14.02
C LEU A 155 -9.33 -4.75 -13.87
N GLU A 156 -9.23 -5.71 -14.80
CA GLU A 156 -10.07 -6.89 -14.80
C GLU A 156 -9.22 -8.15 -14.90
N SER A 157 -9.57 -9.17 -14.12
CA SER A 157 -8.97 -10.50 -14.24
C SER A 157 -9.88 -11.58 -13.63
N TYR A 158 -9.47 -12.83 -13.84
CA TYR A 158 -10.13 -14.02 -13.28
C TYR A 158 -9.20 -14.67 -12.27
N ILE A 159 -9.75 -15.01 -11.09
CA ILE A 159 -9.04 -15.86 -10.11
C ILE A 159 -9.54 -17.30 -10.24
N PRO A 160 -8.63 -18.31 -10.12
CA PRO A 160 -8.94 -19.72 -10.44
C PRO A 160 -9.62 -20.45 -9.28
N PHE A 161 -10.53 -19.78 -8.56
CA PHE A 161 -11.36 -20.40 -7.52
C PHE A 161 -12.65 -19.60 -7.32
N HIS A 162 -13.63 -20.27 -6.71
CA HIS A 162 -14.89 -19.63 -6.34
C HIS A 162 -14.79 -18.90 -5.01
N LEU A 163 -15.30 -17.68 -5.00
CA LEU A 163 -15.71 -17.03 -3.78
C LEU A 163 -17.18 -17.39 -3.44
N PRO A 164 -17.57 -17.40 -2.17
CA PRO A 164 -18.96 -17.63 -1.76
C PRO A 164 -19.86 -16.42 -2.08
N ILE A 165 -19.52 -15.67 -3.10
CA ILE A 165 -20.19 -14.44 -3.55
C ILE A 165 -20.65 -14.64 -4.98
N ARG A 166 -21.97 -14.58 -5.20
CA ARG A 166 -22.52 -14.69 -6.55
C ARG A 166 -22.28 -13.44 -7.38
N PHE A 167 -22.57 -12.30 -6.77
CA PHE A 167 -22.36 -10.97 -7.33
C PHE A 167 -22.17 -9.98 -6.19
N LEU A 168 -21.21 -9.06 -6.34
CA LEU A 168 -20.99 -7.96 -5.42
C LEU A 168 -20.50 -6.74 -6.20
N LYS A 169 -21.10 -5.58 -5.89
CA LYS A 169 -20.64 -4.28 -6.32
C LYS A 169 -20.54 -3.41 -5.09
N THR A 170 -19.34 -2.99 -4.72
CA THR A 170 -19.10 -2.23 -3.49
C THR A 170 -17.83 -1.41 -3.57
N LYS A 171 -17.54 -0.62 -2.53
CA LYS A 171 -16.29 0.12 -2.35
C LYS A 171 -15.51 -0.50 -1.19
N ILE A 172 -14.20 -0.34 -1.21
CA ILE A 172 -13.31 -0.69 -0.10
C ILE A 172 -12.69 0.61 0.40
N GLU A 173 -13.18 1.15 1.52
CA GLU A 173 -12.83 2.48 1.99
C GLU A 173 -11.37 2.62 2.42
N PHE A 174 -10.74 1.56 2.91
CA PHE A 174 -9.32 1.59 3.31
C PHE A 174 -8.34 1.47 2.14
N ILE A 175 -8.83 1.26 0.90
CA ILE A 175 -7.98 1.22 -0.29
C ILE A 175 -8.03 2.57 -1.00
N LYS A 176 -6.91 3.27 -0.94
CA LYS A 176 -6.78 4.61 -1.52
C LYS A 176 -7.05 4.59 -3.03
N ASN A 177 -7.85 5.54 -3.48
CA ASN A 177 -8.22 5.75 -4.90
C ASN A 177 -9.04 4.62 -5.52
N LEU A 178 -9.45 3.60 -4.80
CA LEU A 178 -10.40 2.62 -5.31
C LEU A 178 -11.78 3.27 -5.39
N LYS A 179 -12.36 3.29 -6.59
CA LYS A 179 -13.73 3.77 -6.83
C LYS A 179 -14.74 2.69 -6.49
N GLU A 180 -14.55 1.50 -7.08
CA GLU A 180 -15.45 0.36 -6.94
C GLU A 180 -14.74 -0.96 -7.20
N ILE A 181 -15.26 -2.03 -6.59
CA ILE A 181 -14.95 -3.42 -6.88
C ILE A 181 -16.21 -4.15 -7.36
N TYR A 182 -16.08 -4.91 -8.43
CA TYR A 182 -17.12 -5.80 -8.95
C TYR A 182 -16.62 -7.22 -8.87
N ILE A 183 -17.48 -8.12 -8.39
CA ILE A 183 -17.21 -9.55 -8.26
C ILE A 183 -18.35 -10.31 -8.86
N GLU A 184 -18.03 -11.27 -9.69
CA GLU A 184 -18.99 -12.11 -10.38
C GLU A 184 -18.50 -13.56 -10.44
N LYS A 185 -19.36 -14.50 -10.05
CA LYS A 185 -19.13 -15.92 -10.19
C LYS A 185 -19.32 -16.35 -11.62
N ILE A 186 -18.31 -16.96 -12.24
CA ILE A 186 -18.35 -17.45 -13.61
C ILE A 186 -18.17 -18.96 -13.61
N THR A 187 -19.05 -19.65 -14.34
CA THR A 187 -18.94 -21.07 -14.59
C THR A 187 -18.73 -21.28 -16.08
N ARG A 188 -17.62 -21.91 -16.47
CA ARG A 188 -17.35 -22.34 -17.85
C ARG A 188 -17.70 -23.81 -18.01
N ASN A 189 -18.06 -24.21 -19.23
CA ASN A 189 -18.44 -25.60 -19.56
C ASN A 189 -19.56 -26.15 -18.66
N LYS A 190 -20.54 -25.32 -18.34
CA LYS A 190 -21.66 -25.67 -17.46
C LYS A 190 -22.40 -26.90 -17.99
N GLY A 191 -22.61 -27.87 -17.11
CA GLY A 191 -23.30 -29.13 -17.47
C GLY A 191 -22.42 -30.18 -18.12
N THR A 192 -21.12 -30.00 -18.20
CA THR A 192 -20.15 -30.99 -18.66
C THR A 192 -19.35 -31.57 -17.50
N GLU A 193 -18.66 -32.70 -17.70
CA GLU A 193 -17.75 -33.32 -16.73
C GLU A 193 -16.56 -32.42 -16.38
N TYR A 194 -16.31 -31.36 -17.18
CA TYR A 194 -15.19 -30.42 -17.04
C TYR A 194 -15.68 -29.02 -16.68
N GLU A 195 -16.65 -28.94 -15.80
CA GLU A 195 -17.14 -27.65 -15.31
C GLU A 195 -16.05 -26.90 -14.53
N LEU A 196 -15.68 -25.71 -15.01
CA LEU A 196 -14.62 -24.88 -14.43
C LEU A 196 -15.23 -23.67 -13.75
N TYR A 197 -14.74 -23.38 -12.56
CA TYR A 197 -15.25 -22.34 -11.70
C TYR A 197 -14.23 -21.24 -11.51
N TYR A 198 -14.63 -20.00 -11.79
CA TYR A 198 -13.81 -18.82 -11.67
C TYR A 198 -14.57 -17.70 -10.94
N THR A 199 -13.84 -16.81 -10.33
CA THR A 199 -14.39 -15.52 -9.91
C THR A 199 -13.80 -14.43 -10.79
N LYS A 200 -14.65 -13.70 -11.50
CA LYS A 200 -14.30 -12.50 -12.25
C LYS A 200 -14.24 -11.34 -11.27
N ILE A 201 -13.15 -10.58 -11.29
CA ILE A 201 -12.97 -9.41 -10.48
C ILE A 201 -12.64 -8.23 -11.39
N LYS A 202 -13.37 -7.12 -11.21
CA LYS A 202 -13.10 -5.85 -11.85
C LYS A 202 -12.91 -4.79 -10.78
N LEU A 203 -11.83 -4.03 -10.86
CA LEU A 203 -11.48 -2.93 -9.99
C LEU A 203 -11.50 -1.63 -10.77
N GLN A 204 -12.17 -0.60 -10.26
CA GLN A 204 -12.12 0.75 -10.81
C GLN A 204 -11.34 1.66 -9.88
N PHE A 205 -10.38 2.39 -10.42
CA PHE A 205 -9.56 3.34 -9.65
C PHE A 205 -9.70 4.75 -10.21
N TYR A 206 -9.85 5.74 -9.34
CA TYR A 206 -9.67 7.12 -9.75
C TYR A 206 -8.22 7.37 -10.18
N GLY A 207 -8.06 8.14 -11.25
CA GLY A 207 -6.79 8.40 -11.89
C GLY A 207 -6.80 7.94 -13.35
N PHE A 208 -5.61 7.71 -13.89
CA PHE A 208 -5.45 7.29 -15.28
C PHE A 208 -4.23 6.40 -15.46
N ILE A 209 -4.23 5.64 -16.55
CA ILE A 209 -3.11 4.85 -17.02
C ILE A 209 -2.55 5.60 -18.23
N CYS A 210 -1.25 5.85 -18.27
CA CYS A 210 -0.65 6.43 -19.45
C CYS A 210 -0.49 5.39 -20.54
N ALA A 211 -1.21 5.61 -21.63
CA ALA A 211 -1.01 4.87 -22.85
C ALA A 211 0.41 5.12 -23.36
N LYS A 212 1.05 4.05 -23.83
CA LYS A 212 2.35 4.05 -24.52
C LYS A 212 3.20 5.29 -24.25
N ARG A 213 4.10 5.14 -23.35
CA ARG A 213 5.24 6.02 -23.28
C ARG A 213 6.09 5.72 -24.53
N ASP A 214 5.91 6.45 -25.61
CA ASP A 214 6.61 6.27 -26.90
C ASP A 214 8.15 6.29 -26.77
N TRP A 215 8.66 6.39 -25.57
CA TRP A 215 9.99 6.84 -25.25
C TRP A 215 10.94 5.77 -24.79
N CYS A 216 10.45 4.72 -24.22
CA CYS A 216 11.31 3.69 -23.67
C CYS A 216 11.02 2.40 -24.40
N GLY A 217 12.04 1.84 -24.98
CA GLY A 217 11.98 0.57 -25.69
C GLY A 217 11.44 -0.57 -24.81
N SER A 218 11.46 -1.76 -25.31
CA SER A 218 10.84 -3.04 -24.87
C SER A 218 10.75 -3.35 -23.36
N ASN A 219 11.42 -2.60 -22.50
CA ASN A 219 11.41 -2.81 -21.05
C ASN A 219 10.17 -2.23 -20.35
N ILE A 220 9.51 -1.23 -20.91
CA ILE A 220 8.36 -0.55 -20.26
C ILE A 220 7.10 -1.41 -20.26
N GLU A 221 6.77 -2.07 -21.35
CA GLU A 221 5.62 -2.98 -21.36
C GLU A 221 5.70 -4.00 -20.21
N LYS A 222 6.90 -4.41 -19.86
CA LYS A 222 7.13 -5.35 -18.76
C LYS A 222 6.86 -4.71 -17.39
N TYR A 223 7.21 -3.44 -17.18
CA TYR A 223 7.02 -2.74 -15.90
C TYR A 223 5.58 -2.28 -15.69
N GLU A 224 4.96 -1.68 -16.69
CA GLU A 224 3.55 -1.28 -16.61
C GLU A 224 2.65 -2.49 -16.36
N LYS A 225 2.91 -3.60 -17.05
CA LYS A 225 2.25 -4.87 -16.83
C LYS A 225 2.39 -5.33 -15.39
N ASN A 226 3.61 -5.35 -14.86
CA ASN A 226 3.87 -5.80 -13.50
C ASN A 226 3.28 -4.85 -12.45
N TYR A 227 3.34 -3.54 -12.68
CA TYR A 227 2.77 -2.56 -11.76
C TYR A 227 1.25 -2.71 -11.63
N LEU A 228 0.52 -2.72 -12.75
CA LEU A 228 -0.94 -2.81 -12.74
C LEU A 228 -1.42 -4.17 -12.25
N SER A 229 -0.80 -5.26 -12.67
CA SER A 229 -1.15 -6.61 -12.22
C SER A 229 -0.80 -6.84 -10.75
N ASN A 230 0.29 -6.27 -10.24
CA ASN A 230 0.63 -6.28 -8.82
C ASN A 230 -0.35 -5.44 -7.99
N LYS A 231 -0.76 -4.27 -8.50
CA LYS A 231 -1.78 -3.44 -7.87
C LYS A 231 -3.12 -4.17 -7.79
N PHE A 232 -3.54 -4.83 -8.87
CA PHE A 232 -4.73 -5.68 -8.90
C PHE A 232 -4.64 -6.78 -7.83
N SER A 233 -3.56 -7.58 -7.86
CA SER A 233 -3.36 -8.69 -6.92
C SER A 233 -3.33 -8.23 -5.46
N SER A 234 -2.71 -7.08 -5.19
CA SER A 234 -2.66 -6.50 -3.84
C SER A 234 -4.07 -6.16 -3.33
N VAL A 235 -4.89 -5.49 -4.14
CA VAL A 235 -6.27 -5.14 -3.76
C VAL A 235 -7.14 -6.38 -3.60
N VAL A 236 -7.01 -7.34 -4.50
CA VAL A 236 -7.74 -8.61 -4.41
C VAL A 236 -7.36 -9.36 -3.15
N ASN A 237 -6.08 -9.41 -2.79
CA ASN A 237 -5.64 -10.08 -1.56
C ASN A 237 -6.19 -9.38 -0.29
N GLU A 238 -6.25 -8.05 -0.25
CA GLU A 238 -6.90 -7.34 0.87
C GLU A 238 -8.42 -7.65 0.92
N PHE A 239 -9.09 -7.72 -0.22
CA PHE A 239 -10.49 -8.13 -0.30
C PHE A 239 -10.70 -9.57 0.20
N LEU A 240 -9.84 -10.50 -0.21
CA LEU A 240 -9.89 -11.90 0.24
C LEU A 240 -9.74 -12.04 1.75
N LEU A 241 -8.93 -11.18 2.38
CA LEU A 241 -8.85 -11.14 3.85
C LEU A 241 -10.19 -10.74 4.49
N CYS A 242 -10.92 -9.79 3.90
CA CYS A 242 -12.25 -9.41 4.38
C CYS A 242 -13.25 -10.55 4.22
N VAL A 243 -13.23 -11.22 3.06
CA VAL A 243 -14.05 -12.42 2.81
C VAL A 243 -13.74 -13.52 3.84
N SER A 244 -12.45 -13.74 4.14
CA SER A 244 -12.02 -14.73 5.13
C SER A 244 -12.59 -14.45 6.53
N ILE A 245 -12.72 -13.19 6.95
CA ILE A 245 -13.30 -12.84 8.26
C ILE A 245 -14.77 -13.28 8.31
N VAL A 246 -15.54 -12.97 7.27
CA VAL A 246 -16.97 -13.32 7.20
C VAL A 246 -17.17 -14.83 7.07
N ASP A 247 -16.26 -15.49 6.37
CA ASP A 247 -16.27 -16.95 6.21
C ASP A 247 -15.57 -17.68 7.37
N ASN A 248 -15.78 -17.21 8.61
CA ASN A 248 -15.23 -17.82 9.83
C ASN A 248 -13.71 -18.02 9.82
N TYR A 249 -12.99 -17.05 9.25
CA TYR A 249 -11.55 -17.09 9.05
C TYR A 249 -11.06 -18.24 8.18
N ASN A 250 -11.88 -18.72 7.25
CA ASN A 250 -11.40 -19.65 6.23
C ASN A 250 -10.36 -18.99 5.34
N TYR A 251 -9.35 -19.76 4.97
CA TYR A 251 -8.27 -19.30 4.13
C TYR A 251 -8.67 -19.29 2.66
N TYR A 252 -8.32 -18.21 1.97
CA TYR A 252 -8.35 -18.09 0.53
C TYR A 252 -6.93 -17.97 -0.02
N PRO A 253 -6.56 -18.70 -1.08
CA PRO A 253 -5.23 -18.62 -1.66
C PRO A 253 -4.88 -17.19 -2.07
N ARG A 254 -3.64 -16.77 -1.83
CA ARG A 254 -3.16 -15.48 -2.32
C ARG A 254 -3.13 -15.47 -3.84
N VAL A 255 -3.57 -14.37 -4.40
CA VAL A 255 -3.50 -14.08 -5.82
C VAL A 255 -2.18 -13.39 -6.12
N TYR A 256 -1.37 -13.98 -6.97
CA TYR A 256 -0.11 -13.40 -7.47
C TYR A 256 -0.32 -12.93 -8.90
N SER A 257 0.33 -11.83 -9.25
CA SER A 257 0.23 -11.26 -10.60
C SER A 257 0.63 -12.25 -11.70
N ALA A 258 1.58 -13.15 -11.39
CA ALA A 258 2.02 -14.20 -12.32
C ALA A 258 0.94 -15.26 -12.63
N TYR A 259 -0.07 -15.42 -11.77
CA TYR A 259 -1.12 -16.43 -11.90
C TYR A 259 -2.46 -15.88 -12.43
N LEU A 260 -2.50 -14.61 -12.81
CA LEU A 260 -3.70 -14.04 -13.42
C LEU A 260 -3.89 -14.60 -14.85
N GLN A 261 -4.98 -15.33 -15.09
CA GLN A 261 -5.23 -16.00 -16.35
C GLN A 261 -5.42 -15.04 -17.52
N THR A 262 -6.20 -14.00 -17.29
CA THR A 262 -6.42 -12.90 -18.23
C THR A 262 -6.41 -11.64 -17.44
N PHE A 263 -5.52 -10.72 -17.77
CA PHE A 263 -5.44 -9.41 -17.13
C PHE A 263 -5.70 -8.34 -18.18
N ILE A 264 -6.69 -7.50 -17.92
CA ILE A 264 -7.09 -6.40 -18.80
C ILE A 264 -7.07 -5.12 -17.99
N ALA A 265 -6.38 -4.12 -18.51
CA ALA A 265 -6.43 -2.75 -18.00
C ALA A 265 -7.02 -1.86 -19.08
N THR A 266 -8.06 -1.12 -18.76
CA THR A 266 -8.78 -0.28 -19.74
C THR A 266 -9.00 1.12 -19.17
N GLN A 267 -8.80 2.12 -20.01
CA GLN A 267 -9.16 3.49 -19.73
C GLN A 267 -9.80 4.14 -20.93
N MET A 268 -10.91 4.84 -20.71
CA MET A 268 -11.47 5.75 -21.70
C MET A 268 -10.73 7.09 -21.60
N ILE A 269 -10.14 7.54 -22.70
CA ILE A 269 -9.46 8.86 -22.80
C ILE A 269 -10.45 9.89 -23.32
N ASP A 270 -11.21 9.55 -24.36
CA ASP A 270 -12.33 10.32 -24.91
C ASP A 270 -13.35 9.39 -25.56
N ALA A 271 -14.42 9.93 -26.13
CA ALA A 271 -15.48 9.15 -26.76
C ALA A 271 -15.01 8.24 -27.91
N ASN A 272 -13.86 8.54 -28.50
CA ASN A 272 -13.31 7.84 -29.67
C ASN A 272 -12.03 7.08 -29.37
N LYS A 273 -11.45 7.22 -28.17
CA LYS A 273 -10.15 6.68 -27.82
C LYS A 273 -10.15 5.99 -26.45
N ASN A 274 -9.98 4.68 -26.50
CA ASN A 274 -9.75 3.86 -25.33
C ASN A 274 -8.31 3.33 -25.34
N PHE A 275 -7.66 3.37 -24.20
CA PHE A 275 -6.46 2.60 -23.96
C PHE A 275 -6.85 1.25 -23.38
N THR A 276 -6.39 0.17 -24.00
CA THR A 276 -6.58 -1.17 -23.47
C THR A 276 -5.27 -1.93 -23.51
N PHE A 277 -4.87 -2.43 -22.37
CA PHE A 277 -3.76 -3.35 -22.22
C PHE A 277 -4.32 -4.71 -21.80
N SER A 278 -3.94 -5.77 -22.52
CA SER A 278 -4.35 -7.14 -22.18
C SER A 278 -3.15 -8.06 -22.10
N ASN A 279 -3.15 -8.92 -21.11
CA ASN A 279 -2.22 -10.03 -21.00
C ASN A 279 -3.00 -11.33 -20.83
N HIS A 280 -2.77 -12.26 -21.72
CA HIS A 280 -3.30 -13.61 -21.64
C HIS A 280 -2.16 -14.54 -21.24
N THR A 281 -2.25 -15.12 -20.07
CA THR A 281 -1.40 -16.23 -19.66
C THR A 281 -2.24 -17.49 -19.76
N ASP A 282 -1.84 -18.39 -20.64
CA ASP A 282 -2.42 -19.73 -20.74
C ASP A 282 -1.88 -20.56 -19.54
N PHE A 283 -2.46 -20.35 -18.37
CA PHE A 283 -2.27 -21.31 -17.29
C PHE A 283 -3.26 -22.45 -17.50
N GLY A 284 -2.70 -23.62 -17.70
CA GLY A 284 -3.49 -24.86 -17.79
C GLY A 284 -4.45 -24.99 -16.59
N ASN A 285 -5.60 -25.39 -16.89
CA ASN A 285 -6.77 -25.92 -16.17
C ASN A 285 -6.71 -26.14 -14.65
N GLY A 286 -6.07 -25.26 -13.88
CA GLY A 286 -6.00 -25.35 -12.43
C GLY A 286 -7.15 -24.63 -11.74
N ALA A 287 -8.38 -25.13 -11.82
CA ALA A 287 -9.43 -24.69 -10.93
C ALA A 287 -9.26 -25.39 -9.57
N ILE A 288 -9.07 -24.61 -8.50
CA ILE A 288 -9.11 -25.15 -7.15
C ILE A 288 -10.58 -25.33 -6.77
N ILE A 289 -11.01 -26.59 -6.70
CA ILE A 289 -12.34 -26.93 -6.18
C ILE A 289 -12.29 -26.76 -4.67
N SER A 290 -12.97 -25.75 -4.13
CA SER A 290 -13.15 -25.65 -2.68
C SER A 290 -14.50 -26.24 -2.29
N ASN A 291 -14.52 -27.16 -1.34
CA ASN A 291 -15.74 -27.70 -0.70
C ASN A 291 -16.39 -26.69 0.28
N ARG A 292 -16.23 -25.39 0.03
CA ARG A 292 -16.68 -24.34 0.94
C ARG A 292 -18.13 -23.97 0.70
N LYS A 293 -18.73 -23.27 1.68
CA LYS A 293 -20.08 -22.71 1.64
C LYS A 293 -20.38 -22.16 0.25
N SER A 294 -21.38 -22.69 -0.41
CA SER A 294 -21.65 -22.45 -1.82
C SER A 294 -22.02 -20.98 -2.15
N THR A 295 -22.57 -20.26 -1.17
CA THR A 295 -22.96 -18.84 -1.33
C THR A 295 -23.15 -18.20 0.05
N PHE A 296 -22.70 -16.98 0.22
CA PHE A 296 -22.99 -16.14 1.39
C PHE A 296 -24.48 -15.82 1.48
N SER A 297 -25.00 -15.76 2.70
CA SER A 297 -26.32 -15.21 3.02
C SER A 297 -26.30 -13.68 2.87
N GLU A 298 -27.48 -13.04 2.90
CA GLU A 298 -27.57 -11.58 2.94
C GLU A 298 -26.90 -10.99 4.19
N GLU A 299 -26.97 -11.68 5.35
CA GLU A 299 -26.28 -11.28 6.57
C GLU A 299 -24.75 -11.32 6.40
N ASP A 300 -24.22 -12.35 5.73
CA ASP A 300 -22.79 -12.45 5.41
C ASP A 300 -22.37 -11.29 4.50
N ILE A 301 -23.15 -10.98 3.46
CA ILE A 301 -22.89 -9.84 2.56
C ILE A 301 -22.95 -8.50 3.28
N ASN A 302 -23.93 -8.31 4.17
CA ASN A 302 -24.03 -7.10 4.99
C ASN A 302 -22.81 -6.97 5.93
N SER A 303 -22.41 -8.07 6.56
CA SER A 303 -21.20 -8.12 7.40
C SER A 303 -19.94 -7.80 6.60
N LEU A 304 -19.81 -8.33 5.38
CA LEU A 304 -18.71 -8.01 4.48
C LEU A 304 -18.70 -6.53 4.11
N ASN A 305 -19.85 -5.96 3.73
CA ASN A 305 -19.95 -4.53 3.42
C ASN A 305 -19.59 -3.65 4.63
N MET A 306 -19.95 -4.03 5.85
CA MET A 306 -19.53 -3.30 7.06
C MET A 306 -18.00 -3.28 7.21
N ILE A 307 -17.33 -4.42 6.97
CA ILE A 307 -15.87 -4.51 7.04
C ILE A 307 -15.22 -3.68 5.92
N LEU A 308 -15.75 -3.73 4.71
CA LEU A 308 -15.21 -3.01 3.55
C LEU A 308 -15.38 -1.49 3.65
N ASN A 309 -16.43 -1.04 4.34
CA ASN A 309 -16.71 0.37 4.59
C ASN A 309 -16.01 0.93 5.84
N ASP A 310 -15.34 0.08 6.63
CA ASP A 310 -14.51 0.57 7.74
C ASP A 310 -13.24 1.22 7.16
N SER A 311 -13.01 2.47 7.49
CA SER A 311 -11.84 3.22 6.99
C SER A 311 -10.50 2.69 7.49
N LYS A 312 -10.51 1.77 8.46
CA LYS A 312 -9.32 1.18 9.07
C LYS A 312 -9.48 -0.33 9.23
N PHE A 313 -8.98 -1.07 8.24
CA PHE A 313 -8.87 -2.52 8.40
C PHE A 313 -8.00 -2.85 9.62
N LYS A 314 -8.57 -3.60 10.58
CA LYS A 314 -7.91 -3.90 11.85
C LYS A 314 -6.73 -4.84 11.63
N LEU A 315 -5.50 -4.34 11.81
CA LEU A 315 -4.27 -5.09 11.55
C LEU A 315 -4.24 -6.45 12.27
N TYR A 316 -4.72 -6.53 13.51
CA TYR A 316 -4.72 -7.79 14.26
C TYR A 316 -5.57 -8.88 13.59
N LYS A 317 -6.71 -8.51 12.95
CA LYS A 317 -7.54 -9.48 12.20
C LYS A 317 -6.79 -10.04 11.00
N LYS A 318 -6.07 -9.19 10.26
CA LYS A 318 -5.19 -9.61 9.16
C LYS A 318 -4.14 -10.61 9.65
N LEU A 319 -3.49 -10.31 10.76
CA LEU A 319 -2.46 -11.17 11.34
C LEU A 319 -3.01 -12.53 11.80
N ILE A 320 -4.23 -12.58 12.35
CA ILE A 320 -4.92 -13.83 12.69
C ILE A 320 -5.20 -14.69 11.45
N ILE A 321 -5.64 -14.09 10.35
CA ILE A 321 -5.87 -14.82 9.09
C ILE A 321 -4.56 -15.39 8.55
N LEU A 322 -3.50 -14.58 8.54
CA LEU A 322 -2.17 -15.02 8.10
C LEU A 322 -1.65 -16.17 8.97
N CYS A 323 -1.82 -16.07 10.29
CA CYS A 323 -1.49 -17.14 11.22
C CYS A 323 -2.22 -18.44 10.89
N LYS A 324 -3.54 -18.40 10.67
CA LYS A 324 -4.31 -19.60 10.30
C LYS A 324 -3.88 -20.17 8.95
N ASN A 325 -3.47 -19.33 8.02
CA ASN A 325 -2.86 -19.77 6.77
C ASN A 325 -1.56 -20.53 7.02
N ASP A 326 -0.64 -19.95 7.78
CA ASP A 326 0.67 -20.56 8.06
C ASP A 326 0.51 -21.87 8.82
N LEU A 327 -0.46 -21.94 9.76
CA LEU A 327 -0.86 -23.20 10.40
C LEU A 327 -1.32 -24.25 9.40
N SER A 328 -2.12 -23.87 8.40
CA SER A 328 -2.67 -24.81 7.41
C SER A 328 -1.63 -25.44 6.49
N ILE A 329 -0.48 -24.78 6.33
CA ILE A 329 0.65 -25.24 5.50
C ILE A 329 1.85 -25.70 6.32
N GLY A 330 1.70 -25.81 7.65
CA GLY A 330 2.72 -26.39 8.53
C GLY A 330 3.82 -25.40 9.01
N LEU A 331 3.67 -24.10 8.77
CA LEU A 331 4.62 -23.07 9.21
C LEU A 331 4.30 -22.62 10.65
N PHE A 332 4.54 -23.50 11.61
CA PHE A 332 4.10 -23.30 13.01
C PHE A 332 4.88 -22.20 13.73
N THR A 333 6.15 -22.04 13.42
CA THR A 333 7.01 -20.99 14.00
C THR A 333 6.59 -19.61 13.52
N GLU A 334 6.35 -19.45 12.24
CA GLU A 334 5.85 -18.22 11.60
C GLU A 334 4.47 -17.86 12.15
N ALA A 335 3.56 -18.85 12.24
CA ALA A 335 2.24 -18.69 12.83
C ALA A 335 2.32 -18.20 14.29
N PHE A 336 3.25 -18.70 15.08
CA PHE A 336 3.46 -18.24 16.46
C PHE A 336 3.92 -16.78 16.54
N PHE A 337 4.82 -16.34 15.66
CA PHE A 337 5.21 -14.93 15.58
C PHE A 337 4.05 -14.03 15.15
N LEU A 338 3.22 -14.49 14.22
CA LEU A 338 2.01 -13.76 13.79
C LEU A 338 0.99 -13.62 14.93
N ILE A 339 0.81 -14.64 15.78
CA ILE A 339 -0.05 -14.54 16.98
C ILE A 339 0.47 -13.47 17.94
N ASN A 340 1.78 -13.45 18.21
CA ASN A 340 2.37 -12.44 19.09
C ASN A 340 2.19 -11.03 18.53
N SER A 341 2.37 -10.84 17.22
CA SER A 341 2.13 -9.57 16.54
C SER A 341 0.65 -9.18 16.53
N ALA A 342 -0.26 -10.16 16.36
CA ALA A 342 -1.70 -9.94 16.45
C ALA A 342 -2.12 -9.53 17.86
N LEU A 343 -1.56 -10.16 18.88
CA LEU A 343 -1.77 -9.83 20.28
C LEU A 343 -1.40 -8.37 20.59
N GLU A 344 -0.21 -7.94 20.16
CA GLU A 344 0.26 -6.55 20.33
C GLU A 344 -0.67 -5.58 19.64
N SER A 345 -0.96 -5.80 18.37
CA SER A 345 -1.86 -4.96 17.58
C SER A 345 -3.27 -4.89 18.18
N MET A 346 -3.80 -6.01 18.68
CA MET A 346 -5.13 -6.10 19.29
C MET A 346 -5.21 -5.28 20.58
N VAL A 347 -4.25 -5.45 21.49
CA VAL A 347 -4.27 -4.76 22.78
C VAL A 347 -4.16 -3.25 22.59
N TYR A 348 -3.28 -2.77 21.71
CA TYR A 348 -3.16 -1.34 21.42
C TYR A 348 -4.40 -0.79 20.70
N HIS A 349 -4.98 -1.54 19.75
CA HIS A 349 -6.20 -1.14 19.08
C HIS A 349 -7.34 -0.93 20.09
N PHE A 350 -7.64 -1.94 20.90
CA PHE A 350 -8.73 -1.83 21.89
C PHE A 350 -8.46 -0.78 22.97
N ALA A 351 -7.21 -0.64 23.42
CA ALA A 351 -6.85 0.41 24.38
C ALA A 351 -7.10 1.81 23.79
N THR A 352 -6.76 2.03 22.52
CA THR A 352 -7.03 3.29 21.81
C THR A 352 -8.53 3.55 21.69
N GLU A 353 -9.32 2.55 21.28
CA GLU A 353 -10.77 2.70 21.12
C GLU A 353 -11.46 2.92 22.49
N ILE A 354 -11.08 2.17 23.52
CA ILE A 354 -11.57 2.31 24.89
C ILE A 354 -11.29 3.71 25.44
N THR A 355 -10.06 4.21 25.29
CA THR A 355 -9.67 5.53 25.81
C THR A 355 -10.29 6.67 25.00
N ASN A 356 -10.49 6.46 23.69
CA ASN A 356 -11.20 7.41 22.84
C ASN A 356 -12.66 7.56 23.29
N LYS A 357 -13.36 6.45 23.50
CA LYS A 357 -14.75 6.42 23.98
C LYS A 357 -14.89 6.99 25.39
N ALA A 358 -13.88 6.80 26.23
CA ALA A 358 -13.81 7.33 27.59
C ALA A 358 -13.28 8.78 27.67
N ASN A 359 -13.07 9.48 26.56
CA ASN A 359 -12.55 10.84 26.48
C ASN A 359 -11.18 11.07 27.16
N CYS A 360 -10.34 10.03 27.23
CA CYS A 360 -8.97 10.11 27.78
C CYS A 360 -7.88 9.71 26.76
N LYS A 361 -8.17 9.87 25.45
CA LYS A 361 -7.25 9.53 24.36
C LYS A 361 -5.93 10.30 24.41
N ASN A 362 -5.97 11.59 24.74
CA ASN A 362 -4.76 12.42 24.80
C ASN A 362 -3.80 11.91 25.88
N GLU A 363 -4.31 11.58 27.04
CA GLU A 363 -3.52 11.00 28.12
C GLU A 363 -2.94 9.63 27.76
N PHE A 364 -3.68 8.85 26.96
CA PHE A 364 -3.17 7.58 26.46
C PHE A 364 -2.09 7.76 25.39
N ASN A 365 -2.22 8.77 24.51
CA ASN A 365 -1.18 9.10 23.55
C ASN A 365 0.11 9.56 24.26
N GLU A 366 0.00 10.42 25.27
CA GLU A 366 1.14 10.84 26.12
C GLU A 366 1.79 9.65 26.83
N PHE A 367 0.98 8.70 27.31
CA PHE A 367 1.48 7.45 27.89
C PHE A 367 2.22 6.58 26.89
N LEU A 368 1.82 6.56 25.60
CA LEU A 368 2.47 5.79 24.53
C LEU A 368 3.74 6.47 24.01
N GLU A 369 3.84 7.80 24.15
CA GLU A 369 5.06 8.51 23.75
C GLU A 369 6.23 8.07 24.63
N PRO A 370 7.34 7.61 24.03
CA PRO A 370 8.54 7.37 24.80
C PRO A 370 8.96 8.69 25.45
N THR A 371 9.14 8.70 26.75
CA THR A 371 9.71 9.85 27.46
C THR A 371 11.07 10.15 26.86
N SER A 372 11.12 11.12 25.97
CA SER A 372 12.21 11.29 25.00
C SER A 372 13.41 12.04 25.59
N ILE A 373 13.27 12.59 26.79
CA ILE A 373 14.31 13.39 27.45
C ILE A 373 14.37 12.96 28.88
N CYS A 374 15.54 12.53 29.32
CA CYS A 374 15.83 12.39 30.75
C CYS A 374 16.07 13.77 31.31
N ASP A 375 15.35 14.16 32.39
CA ASP A 375 15.53 15.45 33.08
C ASP A 375 16.96 15.67 33.61
N LYS A 376 17.76 14.61 33.64
CA LYS A 376 19.15 14.61 34.10
C LYS A 376 20.20 14.52 33.00
N CYS A 377 19.82 14.07 31.82
CA CYS A 377 20.72 14.02 30.66
C CYS A 377 19.99 14.55 29.42
N GLU A 378 20.53 15.57 28.80
CA GLU A 378 19.98 16.20 27.58
C GLU A 378 20.08 15.29 26.34
N TYR A 379 20.49 14.02 26.49
CA TYR A 379 20.77 13.08 25.42
C TYR A 379 19.98 11.78 25.58
N ARG A 380 19.49 11.25 24.45
CA ARG A 380 18.77 9.96 24.33
C ARG A 380 19.63 8.71 24.57
N GLN A 381 20.92 8.85 24.83
CA GLN A 381 21.82 7.70 24.97
C GLN A 381 22.06 7.39 26.43
N VAL A 382 21.62 6.21 26.84
CA VAL A 382 22.02 5.58 28.09
C VAL A 382 23.47 5.16 27.96
N GLN A 383 24.39 6.00 28.34
CA GLN A 383 25.73 5.58 28.73
C GLN A 383 25.72 5.50 30.25
N ASP A 384 26.07 4.33 30.77
CA ASP A 384 26.34 4.07 32.20
C ASP A 384 25.15 3.89 33.15
N GLY A 385 24.02 3.35 32.70
CA GLY A 385 23.04 2.73 33.62
C GLY A 385 22.19 3.70 34.51
N GLU A 386 22.37 4.99 34.44
CA GLU A 386 21.68 5.96 35.31
C GLU A 386 20.48 6.67 34.66
N CYS A 387 20.28 6.54 33.34
CA CYS A 387 19.17 7.20 32.67
C CYS A 387 17.88 6.39 32.77
N LYS A 388 16.87 6.93 33.46
CA LYS A 388 15.53 6.33 33.60
C LYS A 388 14.57 6.68 32.46
N ALA A 389 15.03 7.29 31.39
CA ALA A 389 14.20 7.59 30.24
C ALA A 389 13.83 6.28 29.53
N ASN A 390 12.54 5.91 29.53
CA ASN A 390 12.02 4.79 28.78
C ASN A 390 12.03 5.16 27.29
N SER A 391 13.04 4.69 26.56
CA SER A 391 13.13 4.86 25.11
C SER A 391 12.19 3.92 24.32
N THR A 392 11.50 3.01 25.00
CA THR A 392 10.59 2.04 24.39
C THR A 392 9.13 2.33 24.76
N PRO A 393 8.20 2.17 23.82
CA PRO A 393 6.77 2.27 24.13
C PRO A 393 6.40 1.36 25.31
N PRO A 394 5.40 1.73 26.12
CA PRO A 394 4.93 0.91 27.22
C PRO A 394 4.57 -0.50 26.73
N ASN A 395 4.95 -1.53 27.46
CA ASN A 395 4.60 -2.90 27.12
C ASN A 395 3.09 -3.17 27.32
N LEU A 396 2.59 -4.29 26.78
CA LEU A 396 1.19 -4.68 26.85
C LEU A 396 0.63 -4.72 28.28
N PHE A 397 1.42 -5.13 29.25
CA PHE A 397 1.00 -5.19 30.65
C PHE A 397 0.78 -3.78 31.24
N ASN A 398 1.65 -2.84 30.88
CA ASN A 398 1.51 -1.44 31.28
C ASN A 398 0.30 -0.78 30.62
N THR A 399 -0.02 -1.13 29.37
CA THR A 399 -1.24 -0.70 28.68
C THR A 399 -2.49 -1.16 29.43
N ILE A 400 -2.56 -2.41 29.87
CA ILE A 400 -3.70 -2.90 30.69
C ILE A 400 -3.73 -2.25 32.07
N LYS A 401 -2.57 -1.95 32.68
CA LYS A 401 -2.49 -1.23 33.95
C LYS A 401 -2.95 0.22 33.80
N PHE A 402 -2.65 0.88 32.67
CA PHE A 402 -3.13 2.21 32.37
C PHE A 402 -4.67 2.24 32.34
N LEU A 403 -5.33 1.31 31.62
CA LEU A 403 -6.80 1.20 31.60
C LEU A 403 -7.38 1.01 33.02
N LYS A 404 -6.71 0.24 33.85
CA LYS A 404 -7.09 0.08 35.26
C LYS A 404 -6.90 1.40 36.04
N GLY A 405 -5.78 2.09 35.87
CA GLY A 405 -5.48 3.39 36.53
C GLY A 405 -6.54 4.46 36.22
N LYS A 406 -7.09 4.44 35.01
CA LYS A 406 -8.21 5.29 34.59
C LYS A 406 -9.59 4.75 34.98
N SER A 407 -9.66 3.71 35.80
CA SER A 407 -10.92 3.06 36.25
C SER A 407 -11.81 2.54 35.11
N LEU A 408 -11.25 2.34 33.93
CA LEU A 408 -11.98 1.79 32.77
C LEU A 408 -12.19 0.28 32.86
N ILE A 409 -11.35 -0.39 33.66
CA ILE A 409 -11.49 -1.81 34.00
C ILE A 409 -11.24 -2.04 35.51
N THR A 410 -11.90 -3.05 36.06
CA THR A 410 -11.72 -3.45 37.45
C THR A 410 -10.36 -4.12 37.69
N SER A 411 -9.88 -4.11 38.95
CA SER A 411 -8.65 -4.83 39.32
C SER A 411 -8.69 -6.33 38.99
N LYS A 412 -9.85 -6.98 39.18
CA LYS A 412 -10.06 -8.39 38.83
C LYS A 412 -9.94 -8.61 37.32
N LYS A 413 -10.53 -7.71 36.53
CA LYS A 413 -10.47 -7.80 35.05
C LYS A 413 -9.06 -7.55 34.56
N SER A 414 -8.35 -6.55 35.09
CA SER A 414 -6.96 -6.26 34.74
C SER A 414 -6.05 -7.47 34.99
N LYS A 415 -6.17 -8.12 36.17
CA LYS A 415 -5.39 -9.32 36.50
C LYS A 415 -5.68 -10.45 35.52
N PHE A 416 -6.95 -10.68 35.18
CA PHE A 416 -7.36 -11.70 34.22
C PHE A 416 -6.77 -11.46 32.83
N LEU A 417 -6.88 -10.22 32.28
CA LEU A 417 -6.33 -9.88 30.97
C LEU A 417 -4.81 -10.01 30.93
N ILE A 418 -4.11 -9.59 31.99
CA ILE A 418 -2.64 -9.73 32.08
C ILE A 418 -2.23 -11.19 32.07
N ASN A 419 -2.92 -12.08 32.78
CA ASN A 419 -2.63 -13.51 32.77
C ASN A 419 -2.87 -14.10 31.39
N LEU A 420 -3.98 -13.75 30.74
CA LEU A 420 -4.30 -14.22 29.39
C LEU A 420 -3.24 -13.78 28.38
N ILE A 421 -2.77 -12.52 28.45
CA ILE A 421 -1.67 -12.01 27.61
C ILE A 421 -0.39 -12.81 27.84
N LYS A 422 -0.03 -13.12 29.10
CA LYS A 422 1.16 -13.94 29.42
C LYS A 422 1.06 -15.33 28.81
N ASP A 423 -0.11 -15.96 28.93
CA ASP A 423 -0.36 -17.29 28.38
C ASP A 423 -0.27 -17.32 26.84
N ILE A 424 -0.78 -16.28 26.16
CA ILE A 424 -0.69 -16.18 24.68
C ILE A 424 0.76 -15.97 24.25
N ARG A 425 1.49 -15.08 24.92
CA ARG A 425 2.88 -14.75 24.57
C ARG A 425 3.82 -15.93 24.70
N CYS A 426 3.56 -16.84 25.64
CA CYS A 426 4.46 -17.96 25.94
C CYS A 426 5.93 -17.53 25.98
N ASP A 427 6.26 -16.56 26.84
CA ASP A 427 7.56 -15.86 26.83
C ASP A 427 8.78 -16.79 26.81
N HIS A 428 8.69 -17.98 27.44
CA HIS A 428 9.74 -18.98 27.39
C HIS A 428 9.97 -19.55 25.99
N VAL A 429 8.89 -19.87 25.25
CA VAL A 429 8.97 -20.37 23.86
C VAL A 429 9.52 -19.28 22.95
N ARG A 430 9.00 -18.04 23.08
CA ARG A 430 9.45 -16.90 22.30
C ARG A 430 10.94 -16.61 22.51
N ASN A 431 11.40 -16.63 23.75
CA ASN A 431 12.81 -16.38 24.08
C ASN A 431 13.70 -17.48 23.54
N ASP A 432 13.28 -18.75 23.65
CA ASP A 432 14.05 -19.90 23.13
C ASP A 432 14.18 -19.86 21.61
N LEU A 433 13.12 -19.43 20.89
CA LEU A 433 13.18 -19.19 19.44
C LEU A 433 14.15 -18.05 19.09
N ILE A 434 14.04 -16.90 19.76
CA ILE A 434 14.89 -15.73 19.47
C ILE A 434 16.37 -16.03 19.75
N HIS A 435 16.65 -16.83 20.75
CA HIS A 435 18.03 -17.23 21.11
C HIS A 435 18.51 -18.51 20.41
N GLY A 436 17.77 -19.04 19.45
CA GLY A 436 18.14 -20.24 18.68
C GLY A 436 18.24 -21.51 19.53
N ARG A 437 17.51 -21.58 20.65
CA ARG A 437 17.42 -22.79 21.50
C ARG A 437 16.29 -23.70 21.08
N LEU A 438 15.38 -23.21 20.30
CA LEU A 438 14.24 -23.94 19.73
C LEU A 438 14.13 -23.56 18.24
N ASP A 439 14.04 -24.55 17.37
CA ASP A 439 13.94 -24.35 15.93
C ASP A 439 12.49 -24.33 15.44
N ILE A 440 11.62 -25.13 16.06
CA ILE A 440 10.24 -25.34 15.64
C ILE A 440 9.29 -25.29 16.83
N VAL A 441 8.22 -24.52 16.72
CA VAL A 441 7.14 -24.48 17.71
C VAL A 441 6.17 -25.65 17.48
N LYS A 442 5.73 -26.29 18.58
CA LYS A 442 4.71 -27.33 18.49
C LYS A 442 3.34 -26.75 18.13
N ILE A 443 2.61 -27.45 17.26
CA ILE A 443 1.28 -27.05 16.79
C ILE A 443 0.28 -26.81 17.94
N GLU A 444 0.38 -27.59 19.03
CA GLU A 444 -0.49 -27.48 20.19
C GLU A 444 -0.34 -26.11 20.86
N ILE A 445 0.89 -25.59 20.98
CA ILE A 445 1.18 -24.27 21.55
C ILE A 445 0.54 -23.18 20.71
N VAL A 446 0.67 -23.30 19.38
CA VAL A 446 0.12 -22.31 18.45
C VAL A 446 -1.41 -22.29 18.51
N ASN A 447 -2.05 -23.47 18.49
CA ASN A 447 -3.50 -23.61 18.59
C ASN A 447 -4.03 -23.09 19.93
N GLU A 448 -3.37 -23.41 21.03
CA GLU A 448 -3.75 -22.91 22.36
C GLU A 448 -3.66 -21.39 22.44
N SER A 449 -2.55 -20.81 21.95
CA SER A 449 -2.35 -19.36 21.91
C SER A 449 -3.40 -18.68 21.04
N LEU A 450 -3.76 -19.23 19.89
CA LEU A 450 -4.81 -18.71 19.00
C LEU A 450 -6.20 -18.74 19.65
N ASN A 451 -6.55 -19.83 20.36
CA ASN A 451 -7.81 -19.93 21.10
C ASN A 451 -7.89 -18.90 22.25
N LYS A 452 -6.78 -18.71 22.97
CA LYS A 452 -6.69 -17.68 24.01
C LYS A 452 -6.75 -16.26 23.44
N LEU A 453 -6.17 -16.02 22.24
CA LEU A 453 -6.26 -14.74 21.54
C LEU A 453 -7.71 -14.41 21.19
N SER A 454 -8.50 -15.36 20.70
CA SER A 454 -9.94 -15.18 20.44
C SER A 454 -10.73 -14.88 21.74
N THR A 455 -10.33 -15.49 22.85
CA THR A 455 -10.89 -15.18 24.16
C THR A 455 -10.56 -13.76 24.60
N LEU A 456 -9.32 -13.32 24.40
CA LEU A 456 -8.88 -11.95 24.69
C LEU A 456 -9.65 -10.91 23.87
N GLU A 457 -9.84 -11.15 22.56
CA GLU A 457 -10.64 -10.29 21.68
C GLU A 457 -12.02 -10.06 22.27
N ARG A 458 -12.77 -11.13 22.53
CA ARG A 458 -14.12 -11.06 23.12
C ARG A 458 -14.13 -10.30 24.45
N GLU A 459 -13.14 -10.49 25.29
CA GLU A 459 -13.05 -9.83 26.60
C GLU A 459 -12.75 -8.33 26.48
N LEU A 460 -11.93 -7.92 25.50
CA LEU A 460 -11.67 -6.52 25.22
C LEU A 460 -12.89 -5.84 24.55
N GLU A 461 -13.59 -6.52 23.65
CA GLU A 461 -14.87 -6.06 23.10
C GLU A 461 -15.92 -5.86 24.20
N ASN A 462 -16.02 -6.78 25.16
CA ASN A 462 -16.91 -6.64 26.30
C ASN A 462 -16.57 -5.42 27.16
N VAL A 463 -15.30 -5.08 27.31
CA VAL A 463 -14.87 -3.84 28.00
C VAL A 463 -15.31 -2.63 27.21
N PHE A 464 -14.98 -2.59 25.92
CA PHE A 464 -15.32 -1.47 25.02
C PHE A 464 -16.85 -1.18 25.01
N ASN A 465 -17.66 -2.23 24.94
CA ASN A 465 -19.12 -2.11 24.89
C ASN A 465 -19.75 -1.61 26.20
N LYS A 466 -19.08 -1.80 27.36
CA LYS A 466 -19.54 -1.35 28.68
C LYS A 466 -19.22 0.12 28.98
N ILE A 467 -18.32 0.74 28.25
CA ILE A 467 -18.02 2.16 28.39
C ILE A 467 -19.14 2.97 27.75
N LYS A 468 -19.73 3.85 28.53
CA LYS A 468 -20.85 4.72 28.12
C LYS A 468 -20.35 5.94 27.36
#